data_834e1ab14523f753afae65cb363a326d
#
_entry.id   834e1ab14523f753afae65cb363a326d
#
_cell.length_a   1.000
_cell.length_b   1.000
_cell.length_c   1.000
_cell.angle_alpha   90.00
_cell.angle_beta   90.00
_cell.angle_gamma   90.00
#
_symmetry.space_group_name_H-M   'P 1'
#
loop_
_entity.id
_entity.type
_entity.pdbx_description
1 polymer ?
#
loop_
_entity_poly.entity_id
_entity_poly.type
_entity_poly.pdbx_seq_one_letter_code
_entity_poly.pdbx_strand_id
1 'polypeptide(L)'
;MVKNYSRIKKNNKNNKIFLKYGENPNQKSYFIKSSSKSIFDSQIQGNKIGYNNILDISDGLACLNEFIEPTCVIIKHNNPCGVASDTTVKKSFIKAYQTDSLSAFGGIVLFNRRINKNLSLLLKKYFFEIIVAPDFEKKSIEIFETKKKLNFNKIKRYKF
;
A
#
# COMPACT_ATOMS: atom_id res chain seq x y z
N MET A 1 25.78 3.92 -14.15
CA MET A 1 25.49 3.24 -15.45
C MET A 1 24.12 3.67 -15.92
N VAL A 2 24.01 4.66 -16.81
CA VAL A 2 22.74 5.22 -17.30
C VAL A 2 22.18 4.25 -18.33
N LYS A 3 21.15 3.49 -17.98
CA LYS A 3 20.47 2.62 -18.94
C LYS A 3 19.61 3.45 -19.89
N ASN A 4 19.87 3.28 -21.19
CA ASN A 4 19.23 3.92 -22.32
C ASN A 4 17.70 3.97 -22.22
N TYR A 5 17.15 5.13 -21.92
CA TYR A 5 15.70 5.43 -21.96
C TYR A 5 15.11 5.44 -23.39
N SER A 6 15.92 5.34 -24.43
CA SER A 6 15.49 5.39 -25.82
C SER A 6 14.73 4.16 -26.32
N ARG A 7 14.87 3.00 -25.66
CA ARG A 7 14.17 1.75 -26.06
C ARG A 7 12.72 1.65 -25.58
N ILE A 8 12.28 2.48 -24.62
CA ILE A 8 10.94 2.42 -24.05
C ILE A 8 9.89 3.15 -24.92
N LYS A 9 10.32 3.99 -25.87
CA LYS A 9 9.42 4.85 -26.64
C LYS A 9 8.58 4.17 -27.73
N LYS A 10 8.85 2.94 -28.13
CA LYS A 10 8.23 2.37 -29.35
C LYS A 10 6.95 1.53 -29.18
N ASN A 11 6.54 1.11 -27.94
CA ASN A 11 5.43 0.17 -27.83
C ASN A 11 4.38 0.44 -26.73
N ASN A 12 4.25 1.66 -26.16
CA ASN A 12 3.50 1.84 -24.92
C ASN A 12 2.35 2.84 -24.92
N LYS A 13 1.62 3.04 -26.01
CA LYS A 13 0.38 3.86 -25.92
C LYS A 13 -0.70 3.24 -25.02
N ASN A 14 -0.73 1.91 -24.86
CA ASN A 14 -1.76 1.19 -24.10
C ASN A 14 -1.41 0.84 -22.63
N ASN A 15 -0.19 1.10 -22.17
CA ASN A 15 0.26 0.68 -20.83
C ASN A 15 0.43 1.84 -19.82
N LYS A 16 -0.09 3.03 -20.14
CA LYS A 16 0.00 4.19 -19.25
C LYS A 16 -1.22 4.27 -18.35
N ILE A 17 -1.01 4.27 -17.04
CA ILE A 17 -2.03 4.52 -16.03
C ILE A 17 -1.80 5.93 -15.49
N PHE A 18 -2.73 6.87 -15.76
CA PHE A 18 -2.62 8.22 -15.21
C PHE A 18 -2.89 8.20 -13.73
N LEU A 19 -1.95 8.75 -12.96
CA LEU A 19 -2.03 8.91 -11.53
C LEU A 19 -2.91 10.12 -11.18
N LYS A 20 -3.26 10.24 -9.90
CA LYS A 20 -4.06 11.38 -9.42
C LYS A 20 -3.29 12.69 -9.60
N TYR A 21 -2.01 12.70 -9.26
CA TYR A 21 -1.04 13.79 -9.41
C TYR A 21 0.38 13.22 -9.33
N GLY A 22 1.40 14.04 -9.66
CA GLY A 22 2.81 13.69 -9.53
C GLY A 22 3.34 13.89 -8.12
N GLU A 23 4.62 14.20 -8.01
CA GLU A 23 5.25 14.56 -6.74
C GLU A 23 4.56 15.78 -6.11
N ASN A 24 4.22 16.76 -6.92
CA ASN A 24 3.43 17.93 -6.52
C ASN A 24 2.01 17.88 -7.10
N PRO A 25 1.01 18.48 -6.42
CA PRO A 25 -0.40 18.44 -6.82
C PRO A 25 -0.69 18.90 -8.24
N ASN A 26 0.08 19.84 -8.77
CA ASN A 26 -0.10 20.43 -10.13
C ASN A 26 0.61 19.64 -11.22
N GLN A 27 1.38 18.61 -10.88
CA GLN A 27 2.12 17.80 -11.84
C GLN A 27 1.26 16.67 -12.37
N LYS A 28 1.27 16.47 -13.69
CA LYS A 28 0.71 15.28 -14.33
C LYS A 28 1.72 14.14 -14.26
N SER A 29 1.30 12.98 -13.82
CA SER A 29 2.14 11.80 -13.80
C SER A 29 1.39 10.55 -14.27
N TYR A 30 2.15 9.55 -14.68
CA TYR A 30 1.61 8.28 -15.10
C TYR A 30 2.57 7.15 -14.75
N PHE A 31 2.00 6.02 -14.46
CA PHE A 31 2.71 4.77 -14.26
C PHE A 31 2.78 4.01 -15.59
N ILE A 32 3.96 3.50 -15.95
CA ILE A 32 4.11 2.62 -17.12
C ILE A 32 4.12 1.18 -16.64
N LYS A 33 3.10 0.43 -17.01
CA LYS A 33 3.01 -0.99 -16.71
C LYS A 33 3.98 -1.76 -17.62
N SER A 34 5.03 -2.37 -17.07
CA SER A 34 6.07 -3.06 -17.83
C SER A 34 5.73 -4.51 -18.18
N SER A 35 4.93 -5.17 -17.38
CA SER A 35 4.44 -6.56 -17.59
C SER A 35 3.45 -6.97 -16.51
N SER A 36 2.91 -8.14 -16.63
CA SER A 36 1.89 -8.89 -15.91
C SER A 36 1.36 -8.31 -14.62
N LYS A 37 1.47 -7.99 -13.56
CA LYS A 37 0.64 -7.55 -12.41
C LYS A 37 1.20 -6.31 -11.73
N SER A 38 0.48 -5.20 -11.79
CA SER A 38 0.82 -3.98 -11.08
C SER A 38 -0.03 -3.83 -9.80
N ILE A 39 0.41 -2.93 -8.89
CA ILE A 39 -0.36 -2.55 -7.70
C ILE A 39 -1.77 -2.04 -8.07
N PHE A 40 -1.96 -1.51 -9.27
CA PHE A 40 -3.24 -1.00 -9.75
C PHE A 40 -4.24 -2.10 -10.12
N ASP A 41 -3.74 -3.27 -10.57
CA ASP A 41 -4.60 -4.43 -10.90
C ASP A 41 -5.16 -5.10 -9.64
N SER A 42 -4.66 -4.73 -8.49
CA SER A 42 -4.98 -5.31 -7.18
C SER A 42 -5.70 -4.33 -6.25
N GLN A 43 -6.03 -3.14 -6.75
CA GLN A 43 -6.86 -2.20 -5.99
C GLN A 43 -8.29 -2.73 -5.96
N ILE A 44 -8.83 -2.96 -4.74
CA ILE A 44 -10.19 -3.46 -4.54
C ILE A 44 -11.15 -2.28 -4.43
N GLN A 45 -10.74 -1.20 -3.77
CA GLN A 45 -11.56 0.00 -3.55
C GLN A 45 -10.69 1.24 -3.49
N GLY A 46 -11.30 2.38 -3.81
CA GLY A 46 -10.78 3.72 -3.55
C GLY A 46 -10.53 4.54 -4.81
N ASN A 47 -10.01 5.74 -4.61
CA ASN A 47 -9.71 6.69 -5.67
C ASN A 47 -8.39 6.35 -6.38
N LYS A 48 -8.12 7.08 -7.47
CA LYS A 48 -6.79 6.99 -8.13
C LYS A 48 -5.68 7.28 -7.13
N ILE A 49 -4.68 6.43 -7.14
CA ILE A 49 -3.48 6.53 -6.30
C ILE A 49 -2.57 7.63 -6.87
N GLY A 50 -1.98 8.45 -6.01
CA GLY A 50 -1.00 9.47 -6.37
C GLY A 50 0.42 8.89 -6.44
N TYR A 51 1.35 9.68 -6.98
CA TYR A 51 2.77 9.30 -7.08
C TYR A 51 3.39 8.99 -5.71
N ASN A 52 3.19 9.86 -4.73
CA ASN A 52 3.75 9.67 -3.38
C ASN A 52 3.21 8.41 -2.69
N ASN A 53 1.93 8.07 -2.90
CA ASN A 53 1.38 6.82 -2.37
C ASN A 53 2.05 5.58 -2.97
N ILE A 54 2.49 5.65 -4.26
CA ILE A 54 3.20 4.54 -4.90
C ILE A 54 4.58 4.37 -4.28
N LEU A 55 5.30 5.46 -4.03
CA LEU A 55 6.60 5.43 -3.35
C LEU A 55 6.44 4.83 -1.95
N ASP A 56 5.50 5.35 -1.15
CA ASP A 56 5.22 4.83 0.19
C ASP A 56 4.89 3.33 0.18
N ILE A 57 4.05 2.87 -0.77
CA ILE A 57 3.74 1.43 -0.91
C ILE A 57 5.00 0.64 -1.28
N SER A 58 5.82 1.13 -2.21
CA SER A 58 7.05 0.47 -2.64
C SER A 58 8.02 0.28 -1.48
N ASP A 59 8.30 1.36 -0.75
CA ASP A 59 9.24 1.34 0.38
C ASP A 59 8.69 0.54 1.56
N GLY A 60 7.37 0.65 1.82
CA GLY A 60 6.69 -0.16 2.81
C GLY A 60 6.73 -1.66 2.50
N LEU A 61 6.58 -2.05 1.22
CA LEU A 61 6.71 -3.44 0.78
C LEU A 61 8.15 -3.94 0.87
N ALA A 62 9.14 -3.11 0.52
CA ALA A 62 10.54 -3.43 0.68
C ALA A 62 10.87 -3.74 2.14
N CYS A 63 10.47 -2.85 3.05
CA CYS A 63 10.62 -3.06 4.49
C CYS A 63 9.90 -4.34 4.96
N LEU A 64 8.64 -4.55 4.55
CA LEU A 64 7.83 -5.69 4.97
C LEU A 64 8.39 -7.04 4.51
N ASN A 65 9.09 -7.07 3.36
CA ASN A 65 9.69 -8.30 2.81
C ASN A 65 10.86 -8.84 3.62
N GLU A 66 11.45 -8.02 4.50
CA GLU A 66 12.53 -8.45 5.41
C GLU A 66 12.00 -9.34 6.56
N PHE A 67 10.68 -9.45 6.74
CA PHE A 67 10.07 -10.16 7.86
C PHE A 67 9.31 -11.43 7.43
N ILE A 68 9.57 -12.52 8.15
CA ILE A 68 8.88 -13.80 7.96
C ILE A 68 7.65 -13.87 8.87
N GLU A 69 7.74 -13.38 10.10
CA GLU A 69 6.67 -13.39 11.10
C GLU A 69 5.49 -12.50 10.67
N PRO A 70 4.31 -12.66 11.29
CA PRO A 70 3.21 -11.72 11.07
C PRO A 70 3.62 -10.31 11.45
N THR A 71 3.75 -9.43 10.42
CA THR A 71 4.33 -8.08 10.55
C THR A 71 3.37 -7.04 10.01
N CYS A 72 3.42 -5.87 10.65
CA CYS A 72 2.78 -4.63 10.23
C CYS A 72 3.85 -3.55 10.01
N VAL A 73 3.78 -2.88 8.88
CA VAL A 73 4.54 -1.66 8.58
C VAL A 73 3.57 -0.50 8.38
N ILE A 74 3.81 0.61 9.05
CA ILE A 74 3.10 1.87 8.83
C ILE A 74 4.11 2.85 8.26
N ILE A 75 3.79 3.42 7.10
CA ILE A 75 4.70 4.30 6.36
C ILE A 75 4.00 5.59 5.98
N LYS A 76 4.74 6.68 6.01
CA LYS A 76 4.29 8.00 5.59
C LYS A 76 5.48 8.83 5.11
N HIS A 77 5.32 9.49 3.95
CA HIS A 77 6.39 10.32 3.35
C HIS A 77 7.72 9.56 3.19
N ASN A 78 7.65 8.35 2.64
CA ASN A 78 8.77 7.43 2.38
C ASN A 78 9.53 6.96 3.64
N ASN A 79 8.99 7.20 4.84
CA ASN A 79 9.61 6.77 6.09
C ASN A 79 8.65 5.88 6.89
N PRO A 80 9.09 4.68 7.32
CA PRO A 80 8.36 3.88 8.28
C PRO A 80 8.28 4.61 9.63
N CYS A 81 7.07 4.92 10.09
CA CYS A 81 6.82 5.48 11.42
C CYS A 81 6.42 4.42 12.45
N GLY A 82 6.16 3.18 12.00
CA GLY A 82 5.90 2.06 12.88
C GLY A 82 6.15 0.73 12.19
N VAL A 83 6.99 -0.12 12.76
CA VAL A 83 7.27 -1.49 12.28
C VAL A 83 7.23 -2.42 13.47
N ALA A 84 6.45 -3.50 13.38
CA ALA A 84 6.41 -4.50 14.43
C ALA A 84 6.00 -5.88 13.91
N SER A 85 6.61 -6.91 14.46
CA SER A 85 6.25 -8.31 14.32
C SER A 85 5.67 -8.86 15.62
N ASP A 86 4.73 -9.77 15.51
CA ASP A 86 4.16 -10.50 16.67
C ASP A 86 3.56 -11.83 16.19
N THR A 87 3.01 -12.60 17.12
CA THR A 87 2.33 -13.88 16.86
C THR A 87 1.09 -13.74 15.96
N THR A 88 0.48 -12.56 15.91
CA THR A 88 -0.67 -12.25 15.04
C THR A 88 -0.54 -10.86 14.43
N VAL A 89 -1.05 -10.67 13.23
CA VAL A 89 -1.06 -9.33 12.55
C VAL A 89 -1.83 -8.27 13.34
N LYS A 90 -2.81 -8.66 14.15
CA LYS A 90 -3.53 -7.72 15.03
C LYS A 90 -2.60 -7.15 16.11
N LYS A 91 -1.80 -8.02 16.75
CA LYS A 91 -0.82 -7.58 17.75
C LYS A 91 0.31 -6.78 17.11
N SER A 92 0.79 -7.20 15.94
CA SER A 92 1.79 -6.45 15.17
C SER A 92 1.30 -5.04 14.84
N PHE A 93 0.03 -4.90 14.40
CA PHE A 93 -0.56 -3.59 14.15
C PHE A 93 -0.58 -2.71 15.41
N ILE A 94 -1.04 -3.25 16.53
CA ILE A 94 -1.12 -2.49 17.79
C ILE A 94 0.27 -1.96 18.18
N LYS A 95 1.29 -2.81 18.15
CA LYS A 95 2.68 -2.44 18.46
C LYS A 95 3.21 -1.39 17.47
N ALA A 96 3.06 -1.63 16.17
CA ALA A 96 3.50 -0.68 15.15
C ALA A 96 2.82 0.68 15.29
N TYR A 97 1.53 0.72 15.57
CA TYR A 97 0.78 1.96 15.77
C TYR A 97 1.21 2.70 17.05
N GLN A 98 1.57 1.98 18.11
CA GLN A 98 2.03 2.57 19.37
C GLN A 98 3.42 3.22 19.27
N THR A 99 4.22 2.88 18.24
CA THR A 99 5.55 3.45 18.03
C THR A 99 5.46 4.97 17.81
N ASP A 100 4.57 5.40 16.90
CA ASP A 100 4.30 6.81 16.65
C ASP A 100 2.87 6.96 16.08
N SER A 101 1.90 7.07 16.98
CA SER A 101 0.49 7.18 16.61
C SER A 101 0.14 8.50 15.92
N LEU A 102 0.90 9.57 16.16
CA LEU A 102 0.69 10.87 15.52
C LEU A 102 1.09 10.83 14.05
N SER A 103 2.28 10.33 13.75
CA SER A 103 2.77 10.20 12.36
C SER A 103 1.97 9.14 11.57
N ALA A 104 1.45 8.11 12.24
CA ALA A 104 0.64 7.07 11.62
C ALA A 104 -0.70 7.58 11.05
N PHE A 105 -1.22 8.70 11.56
CA PHE A 105 -2.47 9.28 11.06
C PHE A 105 -2.36 9.68 9.58
N GLY A 106 -3.25 9.15 8.75
CA GLY A 106 -3.26 9.40 7.31
C GLY A 106 -2.12 8.71 6.53
N GLY A 107 -1.38 7.80 7.17
CA GLY A 107 -0.35 7.00 6.52
C GLY A 107 -0.91 5.79 5.75
N ILE A 108 0.01 4.98 5.24
CA ILE A 108 -0.26 3.69 4.58
C ILE A 108 0.13 2.58 5.54
N VAL A 109 -0.75 1.61 5.70
CA VAL A 109 -0.48 0.44 6.55
C VAL A 109 -0.40 -0.83 5.70
N LEU A 110 0.68 -1.60 5.88
CA LEU A 110 0.97 -2.80 5.12
C LEU A 110 1.10 -4.01 6.04
N PHE A 111 0.63 -5.15 5.55
CA PHE A 111 0.68 -6.43 6.27
C PHE A 111 1.23 -7.54 5.37
N ASN A 112 2.01 -8.47 5.95
CA ASN A 112 2.47 -9.66 5.23
C ASN A 112 1.55 -10.89 5.42
N ARG A 113 0.40 -10.71 6.05
CA ARG A 113 -0.63 -11.74 6.25
C ARG A 113 -2.01 -11.23 5.87
N ARG A 114 -2.91 -12.17 5.62
CA ARG A 114 -4.33 -11.91 5.34
C ARG A 114 -4.99 -11.10 6.46
N ILE A 115 -5.80 -10.12 6.10
CA ILE A 115 -6.61 -9.34 7.04
C ILE A 115 -7.93 -10.06 7.28
N ASN A 116 -8.20 -10.37 8.56
CA ASN A 116 -9.44 -10.96 9.00
C ASN A 116 -10.43 -9.91 9.52
N LYS A 117 -11.67 -10.34 9.79
CA LYS A 117 -12.75 -9.49 10.32
C LYS A 117 -12.32 -8.69 11.56
N ASN A 118 -11.64 -9.33 12.52
CA ASN A 118 -11.29 -8.68 13.79
C ASN A 118 -10.27 -7.54 13.60
N LEU A 119 -9.27 -7.75 12.74
CA LEU A 119 -8.32 -6.71 12.39
C LEU A 119 -8.98 -5.57 11.60
N SER A 120 -9.88 -5.88 10.67
CA SER A 120 -10.58 -4.84 9.89
C SER A 120 -11.50 -3.97 10.75
N LEU A 121 -12.18 -4.52 11.76
CA LEU A 121 -12.94 -3.76 12.75
C LEU A 121 -12.05 -2.83 13.57
N LEU A 122 -10.83 -3.28 13.90
CA LEU A 122 -9.84 -2.43 14.58
C LEU A 122 -9.34 -1.32 13.66
N LEU A 123 -8.87 -1.65 12.45
CA LEU A 123 -8.37 -0.68 11.47
C LEU A 123 -9.42 0.38 11.09
N LYS A 124 -10.71 0.01 11.08
CA LYS A 124 -11.81 0.96 10.82
C LYS A 124 -11.85 2.12 11.81
N LYS A 125 -11.34 1.97 13.01
CA LYS A 125 -11.30 3.02 14.04
C LYS A 125 -10.27 4.11 13.76
N TYR A 126 -9.29 3.83 12.90
CA TYR A 126 -8.19 4.72 12.57
C TYR A 126 -8.35 5.32 11.17
N PHE A 127 -7.69 6.43 10.93
CA PHE A 127 -7.63 7.02 9.60
C PHE A 127 -6.32 6.65 8.91
N PHE A 128 -6.42 5.77 7.92
CA PHE A 128 -5.36 5.45 6.97
C PHE A 128 -5.83 5.80 5.56
N GLU A 129 -4.92 6.26 4.70
CA GLU A 129 -5.24 6.49 3.29
C GLU A 129 -5.31 5.19 2.51
N ILE A 130 -4.39 4.26 2.77
CA ILE A 130 -4.30 2.99 2.06
C ILE A 130 -4.01 1.85 3.04
N ILE A 131 -4.66 0.72 2.83
CA ILE A 131 -4.36 -0.55 3.49
C ILE A 131 -3.89 -1.54 2.43
N VAL A 132 -2.74 -2.18 2.68
CA VAL A 132 -2.12 -3.17 1.79
C VAL A 132 -1.98 -4.49 2.50
N ALA A 133 -2.43 -5.57 1.87
CA ALA A 133 -2.26 -6.93 2.40
C ALA A 133 -2.25 -7.96 1.27
N PRO A 134 -1.70 -9.17 1.49
CA PRO A 134 -1.73 -10.24 0.49
C PRO A 134 -3.14 -10.77 0.21
N ASP A 135 -4.05 -10.65 1.16
CA ASP A 135 -5.46 -11.03 1.00
C ASP A 135 -6.35 -10.41 2.08
N PHE A 136 -7.67 -10.38 1.82
CA PHE A 136 -8.71 -9.92 2.74
C PHE A 136 -9.81 -10.97 2.86
N GLU A 137 -10.33 -11.20 4.06
CA GLU A 137 -11.55 -11.98 4.23
C GLU A 137 -12.74 -11.23 3.61
N LYS A 138 -13.75 -11.96 3.13
CA LYS A 138 -14.97 -11.36 2.57
C LYS A 138 -15.60 -10.34 3.52
N LYS A 139 -15.72 -10.71 4.81
CA LYS A 139 -16.24 -9.81 5.85
C LYS A 139 -15.37 -8.58 6.10
N SER A 140 -14.06 -8.66 5.84
CA SER A 140 -13.15 -7.52 5.93
C SER A 140 -13.40 -6.52 4.81
N ILE A 141 -13.66 -7.00 3.60
CA ILE A 141 -14.02 -6.18 2.44
C ILE A 141 -15.31 -5.42 2.74
N GLU A 142 -16.36 -6.11 3.17
CA GLU A 142 -17.66 -5.52 3.55
C GLU A 142 -17.51 -4.42 4.62
N ILE A 143 -16.62 -4.61 5.61
CA ILE A 143 -16.34 -3.60 6.63
C ILE A 143 -15.65 -2.37 6.04
N PHE A 144 -14.68 -2.54 5.14
CA PHE A 144 -13.95 -1.43 4.52
C PHE A 144 -14.78 -0.67 3.48
N GLU A 145 -15.68 -1.32 2.78
CA GLU A 145 -16.64 -0.70 1.84
C GLU A 145 -17.50 0.38 2.51
N THR A 146 -17.74 0.28 3.81
CA THR A 146 -18.42 1.33 4.57
C THR A 146 -17.62 2.63 4.70
N LYS A 147 -16.29 2.59 4.43
CA LYS A 147 -15.39 3.74 4.41
C LYS A 147 -15.05 4.14 2.96
N LYS A 148 -15.91 4.90 2.31
CA LYS A 148 -15.78 5.30 0.89
C LYS A 148 -14.45 5.96 0.51
N LYS A 149 -13.77 6.63 1.44
CA LYS A 149 -12.49 7.32 1.22
C LYS A 149 -11.26 6.43 1.43
N LEU A 150 -11.43 5.21 1.94
CA LEU A 150 -10.35 4.29 2.18
C LEU A 150 -9.96 3.57 0.88
N ASN A 151 -8.70 3.61 0.51
CA ASN A 151 -8.15 2.74 -0.51
C ASN A 151 -7.65 1.44 0.13
N PHE A 152 -7.92 0.28 -0.45
CA PHE A 152 -7.30 -0.95 -0.03
C PHE A 152 -6.94 -1.84 -1.21
N ASN A 153 -5.74 -2.41 -1.12
CA ASN A 153 -5.09 -3.11 -2.22
C ASN A 153 -4.68 -4.51 -1.78
N LYS A 154 -4.96 -5.49 -2.65
CA LYS A 154 -4.51 -6.86 -2.48
C LYS A 154 -3.20 -7.06 -3.23
N ILE A 155 -2.07 -7.03 -2.53
CA ILE A 155 -0.76 -7.20 -3.13
C ILE A 155 -0.18 -8.53 -2.65
N LYS A 156 -0.09 -9.50 -3.56
CA LYS A 156 0.68 -10.72 -3.31
C LYS A 156 2.16 -10.35 -3.22
N ARG A 157 2.90 -11.07 -2.35
CA ARG A 157 4.34 -10.87 -2.12
C ARG A 157 5.07 -10.63 -3.45
N TYR A 158 5.62 -9.44 -3.66
CA TYR A 158 6.56 -9.19 -4.75
C TYR A 158 7.92 -9.71 -4.32
N LYS A 159 8.49 -10.64 -5.09
CA LYS A 159 9.93 -10.82 -5.10
C LYS A 159 10.46 -9.71 -6.02
N PHE A 160 11.25 -8.80 -5.46
CA PHE A 160 12.08 -7.89 -6.23
C PHE A 160 13.24 -8.65 -6.88
#